data_e918441102d1a1aa092a81b996937cb8
#
_entry.id   e918441102d1a1aa092a81b996937cb8
#
_cell.length_a   1.000
_cell.length_b   1.000
_cell.length_c   1.000
_cell.angle_alpha   90.00
_cell.angle_beta   90.00
_cell.angle_gamma   90.00
#
_symmetry.space_group_name_H-M   'P 1'
#
loop_
_entity.id
_entity.type
_entity.pdbx_description
1 polymer ?
#
loop_
_entity_poly.entity_id
_entity_poly.type
_entity_poly.pdbx_seq_one_letter_code
_entity_poly.pdbx_strand_id
1 'polypeptide(L)'
;YLPITPPHGMYDIPADDPVWALYADDEWMKRDDVKQDVKNYAAMVSLVDRNLGQVLELLDELGLDDNTVVFFTGDNGGQDRFRSPDHPRGFFGPNVDPRTGVEFRGGKGNLFEGGLRIPSMARWPGHIPAGTVSDLVFYQPDVLPTIAALTGATSPEGIDGMSIAPTLLASGDQPEHDFLYWEFGSQLAVRMGDWKGLLSRKGGGGWDEVLAGGTGTWTLYDLAGDVSEERDLAAEHPERIAAMAAIAAREFTPARPGTYHDPARTRHEKDRDAKWGTSPDRPAPRRPKGKPNRLKGKDLLPAADMTVVSFSSQNEANGKLAARAIDGDPSTIWHTRFSDVLERHPHELVLDLGAVRAVTGLRYLARQDGGWNGAFAETELYLSTDPERFPETPAATTTFKRLRKSQALDLPAPVPARYVRVRVLSENKGGPWASAAEIGVTVSDR
;
A
#
# COMPACT_ATOMS: atom_id res chain seq x y z
N TYR A 1 4.63 -23.86 5.87
CA TYR A 1 4.21 -22.46 5.76
C TYR A 1 3.96 -22.10 4.31
N LEU A 2 2.73 -21.69 3.97
CA LEU A 2 2.29 -21.35 2.62
C LEU A 2 1.82 -19.87 2.60
N PRO A 3 2.73 -18.90 2.38
CA PRO A 3 2.39 -17.49 2.31
C PRO A 3 1.76 -17.19 0.95
N ILE A 4 0.42 -17.17 0.88
CA ILE A 4 -0.33 -16.89 -0.34
C ILE A 4 -0.44 -15.37 -0.49
N THR A 5 0.02 -14.81 -1.63
CA THR A 5 -0.01 -13.36 -1.88
C THR A 5 -1.42 -12.82 -2.14
N PRO A 6 -2.33 -13.47 -2.91
CA PRO A 6 -3.71 -13.04 -3.03
C PRO A 6 -4.42 -12.94 -1.67
N PRO A 7 -5.35 -11.99 -1.49
CA PRO A 7 -5.83 -11.00 -2.45
C PRO A 7 -5.09 -9.65 -2.38
N HIS A 8 -3.81 -9.62 -2.00
CA HIS A 8 -3.02 -8.38 -1.98
C HIS A 8 -2.93 -7.77 -3.41
N GLY A 9 -3.11 -6.47 -3.55
CA GLY A 9 -2.96 -5.79 -4.84
C GLY A 9 -1.58 -5.99 -5.48
N MET A 10 -1.43 -6.12 -6.75
CA MET A 10 -2.27 -5.69 -7.88
C MET A 10 -3.41 -6.70 -8.12
N TYR A 11 -4.64 -6.19 -8.29
CA TYR A 11 -5.81 -7.03 -8.49
C TYR A 11 -5.86 -7.48 -9.95
N ASP A 12 -5.25 -8.62 -10.21
CA ASP A 12 -5.19 -9.21 -11.55
C ASP A 12 -5.29 -10.74 -11.44
N ILE A 13 -6.11 -11.31 -12.29
CA ILE A 13 -6.33 -12.75 -12.40
C ILE A 13 -6.55 -13.09 -13.86
N PRO A 14 -5.96 -14.18 -14.40
CA PRO A 14 -6.15 -14.56 -15.79
C PRO A 14 -7.63 -14.66 -16.16
N ALA A 15 -7.99 -14.15 -17.33
CA ALA A 15 -9.38 -14.15 -17.79
C ALA A 15 -9.95 -15.57 -18.02
N ASP A 16 -9.08 -16.55 -18.20
CA ASP A 16 -9.38 -17.97 -18.39
C ASP A 16 -9.24 -18.79 -17.10
N ASP A 17 -8.98 -18.14 -15.94
CA ASP A 17 -8.90 -18.87 -14.67
C ASP A 17 -10.26 -19.50 -14.32
N PRO A 18 -10.28 -20.80 -13.94
CA PRO A 18 -11.51 -21.50 -13.57
C PRO A 18 -12.34 -20.87 -12.47
N VAL A 19 -11.74 -20.02 -11.64
CA VAL A 19 -12.46 -19.31 -10.56
C VAL A 19 -13.61 -18.45 -11.08
N TRP A 20 -13.53 -17.96 -12.31
CA TRP A 20 -14.60 -17.14 -12.91
C TRP A 20 -15.92 -17.89 -13.08
N ALA A 21 -15.87 -19.22 -13.17
CA ALA A 21 -17.07 -20.03 -13.24
C ALA A 21 -17.94 -19.93 -11.99
N LEU A 22 -17.37 -19.63 -10.83
CA LEU A 22 -18.11 -19.42 -9.58
C LEU A 22 -19.04 -18.20 -9.64
N TYR A 23 -18.74 -17.26 -10.53
CA TYR A 23 -19.44 -15.98 -10.67
C TYR A 23 -20.28 -15.88 -11.95
N ALA A 24 -20.45 -16.98 -12.67
CA ALA A 24 -21.15 -16.98 -13.98
C ALA A 24 -22.59 -16.43 -13.90
N ASP A 25 -23.27 -16.69 -12.78
CA ASP A 25 -24.66 -16.29 -12.55
C ASP A 25 -24.81 -15.02 -11.70
N ASP A 26 -23.69 -14.46 -11.21
CA ASP A 26 -23.71 -13.28 -10.34
C ASP A 26 -24.01 -11.99 -11.13
N GLU A 27 -25.15 -11.40 -10.89
CA GLU A 27 -25.59 -10.18 -11.59
C GLU A 27 -24.66 -8.97 -11.32
N TRP A 28 -24.11 -8.85 -10.13
CA TRP A 28 -23.19 -7.75 -9.83
C TRP A 28 -21.86 -7.87 -10.58
N MET A 29 -21.41 -9.10 -10.89
CA MET A 29 -20.23 -9.34 -11.73
C MET A 29 -20.44 -8.91 -13.18
N LYS A 30 -21.68 -8.93 -13.66
CA LYS A 30 -22.05 -8.54 -15.03
C LYS A 30 -22.21 -7.03 -15.20
N ARG A 31 -22.30 -6.29 -14.10
CA ARG A 31 -22.55 -4.83 -14.13
C ARG A 31 -21.32 -4.07 -14.64
N ASP A 32 -21.55 -3.12 -15.55
CA ASP A 32 -20.50 -2.25 -16.11
C ASP A 32 -20.03 -1.15 -15.14
N ASP A 33 -20.90 -0.75 -14.19
CA ASP A 33 -20.59 0.24 -13.17
C ASP A 33 -19.70 -0.31 -12.03
N VAL A 34 -19.54 -1.64 -11.92
CA VAL A 34 -18.62 -2.28 -11.00
C VAL A 34 -17.21 -2.33 -11.61
N LYS A 35 -16.27 -1.67 -10.98
CA LYS A 35 -14.88 -1.63 -11.44
C LYS A 35 -14.28 -3.03 -11.57
N GLN A 36 -13.47 -3.26 -12.60
CA GLN A 36 -12.84 -4.55 -12.83
C GLN A 36 -11.93 -4.99 -11.65
N ASP A 37 -11.25 -4.06 -10.99
CA ASP A 37 -10.44 -4.36 -9.81
C ASP A 37 -11.25 -4.96 -8.66
N VAL A 38 -12.52 -4.56 -8.51
CA VAL A 38 -13.43 -5.12 -7.50
C VAL A 38 -13.79 -6.57 -7.85
N LYS A 39 -14.09 -6.82 -9.13
CA LYS A 39 -14.37 -8.17 -9.63
C LYS A 39 -13.15 -9.09 -9.47
N ASN A 40 -11.98 -8.57 -9.84
CA ASN A 40 -10.71 -9.29 -9.69
C ASN A 40 -10.42 -9.60 -8.22
N TYR A 41 -10.65 -8.65 -7.31
CA TYR A 41 -10.46 -8.88 -5.87
C TYR A 41 -11.34 -10.02 -5.35
N ALA A 42 -12.62 -10.04 -5.71
CA ALA A 42 -13.52 -11.13 -5.33
C ALA A 42 -13.03 -12.48 -5.86
N ALA A 43 -12.67 -12.54 -7.14
CA ALA A 43 -12.12 -13.75 -7.76
C ALA A 43 -10.80 -14.20 -7.08
N MET A 44 -9.94 -13.26 -6.68
CA MET A 44 -8.71 -13.56 -5.93
C MET A 44 -8.99 -14.14 -4.55
N VAL A 45 -10.04 -13.69 -3.86
CA VAL A 45 -10.47 -14.29 -2.57
C VAL A 45 -10.93 -15.74 -2.78
N SER A 46 -11.76 -16.00 -3.79
CA SER A 46 -12.19 -17.36 -4.13
C SER A 46 -11.02 -18.25 -4.61
N LEU A 47 -10.00 -17.65 -5.23
CA LEU A 47 -8.76 -18.37 -5.57
C LEU A 47 -8.01 -18.86 -4.31
N VAL A 48 -7.99 -18.07 -3.25
CA VAL A 48 -7.39 -18.47 -1.96
C VAL A 48 -8.15 -19.67 -1.38
N ASP A 49 -9.48 -19.61 -1.39
CA ASP A 49 -10.34 -20.72 -0.92
C ASP A 49 -10.08 -22.01 -1.73
N ARG A 50 -10.08 -21.91 -3.07
CA ARG A 50 -9.75 -23.04 -3.96
C ARG A 50 -8.37 -23.63 -3.66
N ASN A 51 -7.36 -22.79 -3.45
CA ASN A 51 -6.02 -23.27 -3.16
C ASN A 51 -5.95 -24.01 -1.80
N LEU A 52 -6.69 -23.53 -0.81
CA LEU A 52 -6.82 -24.26 0.47
C LEU A 52 -7.50 -25.59 0.26
N GLY A 53 -8.61 -25.66 -0.51
CA GLY A 53 -9.29 -26.90 -0.86
C GLY A 53 -8.34 -27.92 -1.48
N GLN A 54 -7.52 -27.51 -2.46
CA GLN A 54 -6.53 -28.39 -3.10
C GLN A 54 -5.47 -28.92 -2.11
N VAL A 55 -5.07 -28.13 -1.13
CA VAL A 55 -4.17 -28.60 -0.06
C VAL A 55 -4.83 -29.66 0.79
N LEU A 56 -6.09 -29.45 1.17
CA LEU A 56 -6.85 -30.42 1.99
C LEU A 56 -7.10 -31.72 1.24
N GLU A 57 -7.48 -31.64 -0.04
CA GLU A 57 -7.63 -32.79 -0.93
C GLU A 57 -6.33 -33.62 -1.04
N LEU A 58 -5.20 -32.93 -1.25
CA LEU A 58 -3.90 -33.57 -1.33
C LEU A 58 -3.49 -34.27 -0.01
N LEU A 59 -3.81 -33.68 1.15
CA LEU A 59 -3.55 -34.31 2.45
C LEU A 59 -4.36 -35.61 2.62
N ASP A 60 -5.61 -35.62 2.18
CA ASP A 60 -6.49 -36.79 2.18
C ASP A 60 -5.94 -37.87 1.22
N GLU A 61 -5.63 -37.51 -0.02
CA GLU A 61 -5.06 -38.44 -1.03
C GLU A 61 -3.76 -39.10 -0.56
N LEU A 62 -2.93 -38.38 0.18
CA LEU A 62 -1.68 -38.89 0.73
C LEU A 62 -1.83 -39.65 2.05
N GLY A 63 -3.03 -39.70 2.62
CA GLY A 63 -3.29 -40.30 3.93
C GLY A 63 -2.58 -39.60 5.08
N LEU A 64 -2.40 -38.27 4.98
CA LEU A 64 -1.74 -37.43 5.98
C LEU A 64 -2.71 -36.62 6.82
N ASP A 65 -4.00 -36.66 6.52
CA ASP A 65 -5.02 -35.81 7.07
C ASP A 65 -5.14 -35.90 8.60
N ASP A 66 -5.11 -37.13 9.12
CA ASP A 66 -5.17 -37.41 10.58
C ASP A 66 -3.92 -36.99 11.36
N ASN A 67 -2.81 -36.77 10.68
CA ASN A 67 -1.52 -36.40 11.28
C ASN A 67 -1.04 -35.00 10.88
N THR A 68 -1.94 -34.16 10.39
CA THR A 68 -1.63 -32.79 9.97
C THR A 68 -2.61 -31.79 10.54
N VAL A 69 -2.11 -30.85 11.34
CA VAL A 69 -2.90 -29.67 11.72
C VAL A 69 -2.73 -28.59 10.65
N VAL A 70 -3.85 -28.06 10.16
CA VAL A 70 -3.88 -26.96 9.18
C VAL A 70 -4.43 -25.72 9.89
N PHE A 71 -3.62 -24.64 9.91
CA PHE A 71 -4.05 -23.33 10.32
C PHE A 71 -4.26 -22.45 9.08
N PHE A 72 -5.41 -21.81 9.00
CA PHE A 72 -5.68 -20.77 8.00
C PHE A 72 -5.93 -19.46 8.73
N THR A 73 -5.24 -18.38 8.30
CA THR A 73 -5.42 -17.06 8.88
C THR A 73 -5.02 -15.96 7.90
N GLY A 74 -5.61 -14.78 8.05
CA GLY A 74 -5.07 -13.56 7.44
C GLY A 74 -3.85 -13.02 8.19
N ASP A 75 -3.14 -12.08 7.59
CA ASP A 75 -2.01 -11.38 8.21
C ASP A 75 -2.44 -10.06 8.85
N ASN A 76 -3.51 -9.44 8.34
CA ASN A 76 -4.12 -8.20 8.82
C ASN A 76 -5.58 -8.10 8.38
N GLY A 77 -6.30 -7.16 8.95
CA GLY A 77 -7.69 -6.88 8.57
C GLY A 77 -7.84 -6.44 7.12
N GLY A 78 -9.05 -6.56 6.61
CA GLY A 78 -9.37 -6.31 5.21
C GLY A 78 -9.12 -4.87 4.78
N GLN A 79 -8.97 -4.69 3.47
CA GLN A 79 -8.84 -3.39 2.84
C GLN A 79 -10.16 -2.63 2.83
N ASP A 80 -10.11 -1.36 3.12
CA ASP A 80 -11.20 -0.40 2.91
C ASP A 80 -11.08 0.34 1.56
N ARG A 81 -10.48 -0.30 0.55
CA ARG A 81 -10.32 0.23 -0.81
C ARG A 81 -11.64 0.29 -1.58
N PHE A 82 -11.59 0.87 -2.78
CA PHE A 82 -12.76 1.07 -3.66
C PHE A 82 -13.82 1.99 -3.06
N ARG A 83 -13.38 2.97 -2.23
CA ARG A 83 -14.26 3.99 -1.70
C ARG A 83 -14.81 4.87 -2.82
N SER A 84 -16.08 5.21 -2.71
CA SER A 84 -16.77 6.17 -3.56
C SER A 84 -17.77 6.97 -2.71
N PRO A 85 -18.40 8.04 -3.26
CA PRO A 85 -19.50 8.71 -2.56
C PRO A 85 -20.63 7.78 -2.14
N ASP A 86 -20.91 6.75 -2.95
CA ASP A 86 -21.95 5.75 -2.68
C ASP A 86 -21.49 4.62 -1.76
N HIS A 87 -20.18 4.46 -1.63
CA HIS A 87 -19.55 3.43 -0.80
C HIS A 87 -18.39 4.02 0.01
N PRO A 88 -18.66 4.88 1.02
CA PRO A 88 -17.63 5.61 1.75
C PRO A 88 -16.70 4.70 2.56
N ARG A 89 -17.13 3.48 2.87
CA ARG A 89 -16.34 2.43 3.55
C ARG A 89 -15.78 1.36 2.61
N GLY A 90 -15.80 1.62 1.30
CA GLY A 90 -15.39 0.68 0.25
C GLY A 90 -16.57 -0.06 -0.37
N PHE A 91 -16.38 -0.63 -1.57
CA PHE A 91 -17.46 -1.29 -2.33
C PHE A 91 -18.05 -2.50 -1.59
N PHE A 92 -17.21 -3.31 -0.92
CA PHE A 92 -17.66 -4.44 -0.11
C PHE A 92 -18.09 -4.05 1.31
N GLY A 93 -18.12 -2.75 1.58
CA GLY A 93 -18.41 -2.26 2.92
C GLY A 93 -17.24 -2.37 3.89
N PRO A 94 -17.49 -2.11 5.17
CA PRO A 94 -16.52 -2.34 6.23
C PRO A 94 -16.31 -3.84 6.48
N ASN A 95 -15.22 -4.18 7.17
CA ASN A 95 -15.11 -5.51 7.75
C ASN A 95 -16.24 -5.70 8.78
N VAL A 96 -16.89 -6.83 8.76
CA VAL A 96 -18.03 -7.13 9.64
C VAL A 96 -17.81 -8.44 10.39
N ASP A 97 -18.37 -8.53 11.58
CA ASP A 97 -18.50 -9.81 12.26
C ASP A 97 -19.51 -10.67 11.49
N PRO A 98 -19.13 -11.84 10.96
CA PRO A 98 -20.00 -12.65 10.14
C PRO A 98 -21.21 -13.24 10.90
N ARG A 99 -21.15 -13.29 12.24
CA ARG A 99 -22.24 -13.81 13.09
C ARG A 99 -23.28 -12.77 13.43
N THR A 100 -22.84 -11.53 13.66
CA THR A 100 -23.71 -10.44 14.15
C THR A 100 -24.01 -9.41 13.08
N GLY A 101 -23.21 -9.32 12.02
CA GLY A 101 -23.26 -8.27 11.01
C GLY A 101 -22.78 -6.90 11.52
N VAL A 102 -22.19 -6.86 12.73
CA VAL A 102 -21.68 -5.60 13.30
C VAL A 102 -20.42 -5.17 12.55
N GLU A 103 -20.39 -3.90 12.18
CA GLU A 103 -19.28 -3.30 11.44
C GLU A 103 -18.09 -3.00 12.34
N PHE A 104 -16.89 -3.39 11.93
CA PHE A 104 -15.64 -2.98 12.56
C PHE A 104 -15.14 -1.66 12.00
N ARG A 105 -14.63 -0.81 12.87
CA ARG A 105 -14.01 0.44 12.45
C ARG A 105 -12.66 0.20 11.76
N GLY A 106 -12.39 0.98 10.71
CA GLY A 106 -11.12 0.97 10.02
C GLY A 106 -10.89 -0.27 9.15
N GLY A 107 -9.65 -0.49 8.77
CA GLY A 107 -9.21 -1.57 7.91
C GLY A 107 -7.69 -1.68 7.89
N LYS A 108 -7.14 -2.40 6.91
CA LYS A 108 -5.69 -2.56 6.76
C LYS A 108 -4.94 -1.24 6.91
N GLY A 109 -3.93 -1.23 7.76
CA GLY A 109 -3.06 -0.07 7.96
C GLY A 109 -3.44 0.83 9.12
N ASN A 110 -4.38 0.39 9.99
CA ASN A 110 -4.65 1.01 11.27
C ASN A 110 -4.89 -0.02 12.38
N LEU A 111 -4.93 0.42 13.63
CA LEU A 111 -5.10 -0.43 14.81
C LEU A 111 -6.52 -0.43 15.39
N PHE A 112 -7.53 -0.01 14.62
CA PHE A 112 -8.93 -0.28 14.94
C PHE A 112 -9.28 -1.74 14.67
N GLU A 113 -10.41 -2.22 15.20
CA GLU A 113 -10.81 -3.63 15.07
C GLU A 113 -10.87 -4.12 13.63
N GLY A 114 -11.30 -3.29 12.67
CA GLY A 114 -11.29 -3.65 11.24
C GLY A 114 -9.91 -3.83 10.64
N GLY A 115 -8.86 -3.27 11.25
CA GLY A 115 -7.46 -3.47 10.85
C GLY A 115 -6.77 -4.63 11.57
N LEU A 116 -7.29 -5.04 12.74
CA LEU A 116 -6.70 -6.07 13.58
C LEU A 116 -7.41 -7.43 13.47
N ARG A 117 -8.75 -7.44 13.39
CA ARG A 117 -9.50 -8.70 13.30
C ARG A 117 -9.32 -9.38 11.96
N ILE A 118 -9.02 -10.66 12.01
CA ILE A 118 -8.76 -11.53 10.86
C ILE A 118 -9.52 -12.83 10.98
N PRO A 119 -9.96 -13.43 9.87
CA PRO A 119 -10.49 -14.79 9.90
C PRO A 119 -9.40 -15.76 10.32
N SER A 120 -9.73 -16.66 11.22
CA SER A 120 -8.81 -17.69 11.69
C SER A 120 -9.55 -19.00 11.86
N MET A 121 -8.97 -20.08 11.32
CA MET A 121 -9.53 -21.43 11.37
C MET A 121 -8.40 -22.44 11.63
N ALA A 122 -8.73 -23.51 12.33
CA ALA A 122 -7.83 -24.64 12.49
C ALA A 122 -8.58 -25.95 12.21
N ARG A 123 -7.92 -26.88 11.52
CA ARG A 123 -8.48 -28.20 11.21
C ARG A 123 -7.45 -29.28 11.51
N TRP A 124 -7.86 -30.26 12.30
CA TRP A 124 -7.09 -31.46 12.56
C TRP A 124 -8.09 -32.62 12.88
N PRO A 125 -8.45 -33.44 11.91
CA PRO A 125 -9.41 -34.53 12.08
C PRO A 125 -9.03 -35.44 13.22
N GLY A 126 -10.04 -35.85 14.01
CA GLY A 126 -9.81 -36.69 15.16
C GLY A 126 -9.23 -36.02 16.42
N HIS A 127 -8.73 -34.79 16.30
CA HIS A 127 -8.10 -34.02 17.39
C HIS A 127 -8.84 -32.74 17.72
N ILE A 128 -9.14 -31.91 16.73
CA ILE A 128 -9.93 -30.69 16.91
C ILE A 128 -11.40 -31.01 16.63
N PRO A 129 -12.33 -30.79 17.61
CA PRO A 129 -13.75 -31.05 17.39
C PRO A 129 -14.31 -30.22 16.25
N ALA A 130 -14.99 -30.87 15.31
CA ALA A 130 -15.54 -30.20 14.14
C ALA A 130 -16.68 -29.22 14.52
N GLY A 131 -16.75 -28.09 13.83
CA GLY A 131 -17.82 -27.10 13.97
C GLY A 131 -17.77 -26.28 15.27
N THR A 132 -16.70 -26.37 16.05
CA THR A 132 -16.53 -25.53 17.25
C THR A 132 -16.17 -24.07 16.82
N VAL A 133 -16.71 -23.14 17.61
CA VAL A 133 -16.41 -21.71 17.52
C VAL A 133 -15.95 -21.24 18.88
N SER A 134 -14.92 -20.41 18.94
CA SER A 134 -14.40 -19.85 20.18
C SER A 134 -14.31 -18.33 20.09
N ASP A 135 -14.61 -17.65 21.19
CA ASP A 135 -14.45 -16.22 21.37
C ASP A 135 -13.11 -15.87 22.06
N LEU A 136 -12.21 -16.85 22.21
CA LEU A 136 -10.87 -16.61 22.76
C LEU A 136 -10.16 -15.53 21.95
N VAL A 137 -9.68 -14.54 22.67
CA VAL A 137 -8.84 -13.49 22.06
C VAL A 137 -7.40 -14.00 21.97
N PHE A 138 -6.92 -14.19 20.76
CA PHE A 138 -5.55 -14.59 20.48
C PHE A 138 -4.97 -13.79 19.31
N TYR A 139 -3.66 -13.85 19.11
CA TYR A 139 -2.98 -13.11 18.05
C TYR A 139 -1.83 -13.93 17.42
N GLN A 140 -1.21 -13.43 16.36
CA GLN A 140 -0.20 -14.18 15.60
C GLN A 140 0.97 -14.76 16.42
N PRO A 141 1.51 -14.08 17.44
CA PRO A 141 2.55 -14.66 18.31
C PRO A 141 2.15 -15.98 19.00
N ASP A 142 0.85 -16.24 19.20
CA ASP A 142 0.35 -17.46 19.85
C ASP A 142 0.51 -18.72 19.00
N VAL A 143 0.69 -18.56 17.69
CA VAL A 143 0.82 -19.68 16.74
C VAL A 143 2.05 -20.54 17.07
N LEU A 144 3.20 -19.91 17.37
CA LEU A 144 4.44 -20.63 17.64
C LEU A 144 4.36 -21.54 18.89
N PRO A 145 3.96 -21.04 20.08
CA PRO A 145 3.82 -21.87 21.25
C PRO A 145 2.69 -22.90 21.11
N THR A 146 1.65 -22.61 20.33
CA THR A 146 0.58 -23.57 20.03
C THR A 146 1.11 -24.74 19.21
N ILE A 147 1.86 -24.48 18.13
CA ILE A 147 2.49 -25.54 17.33
C ILE A 147 3.44 -26.37 18.22
N ALA A 148 4.25 -25.72 19.03
CA ALA A 148 5.14 -26.42 19.96
C ALA A 148 4.37 -27.38 20.89
N ALA A 149 3.28 -26.90 21.49
CA ALA A 149 2.43 -27.71 22.37
C ALA A 149 1.78 -28.91 21.63
N LEU A 150 1.25 -28.69 20.41
CA LEU A 150 0.62 -29.75 19.61
C LEU A 150 1.61 -30.79 19.10
N THR A 151 2.87 -30.43 18.90
CA THR A 151 3.92 -31.36 18.39
C THR A 151 4.83 -31.95 19.47
N GLY A 152 4.66 -31.55 20.74
CA GLY A 152 5.54 -31.93 21.83
C GLY A 152 6.93 -31.28 21.78
N ALA A 153 7.09 -30.19 20.98
CA ALA A 153 8.33 -29.40 20.94
C ALA A 153 8.39 -28.42 22.12
N THR A 154 9.60 -28.00 22.47
CA THR A 154 9.78 -26.97 23.49
C THR A 154 9.58 -25.59 22.89
N SER A 155 8.68 -24.81 23.47
CA SER A 155 8.51 -23.40 23.10
C SER A 155 9.72 -22.58 23.59
N PRO A 156 10.19 -21.59 22.81
CA PRO A 156 11.19 -20.65 23.30
C PRO A 156 10.71 -19.88 24.55
N GLU A 157 11.64 -19.54 25.45
CA GLU A 157 11.35 -18.68 26.58
C GLU A 157 11.34 -17.18 26.16
N GLY A 158 10.58 -16.37 26.91
CA GLY A 158 10.55 -14.91 26.74
C GLY A 158 9.89 -14.44 25.44
N ILE A 159 8.94 -15.22 24.91
CA ILE A 159 8.08 -14.84 23.76
C ILE A 159 6.77 -14.24 24.25
N ASP A 160 6.16 -13.40 23.43
CA ASP A 160 4.88 -12.72 23.76
C ASP A 160 3.67 -13.64 23.63
N GLY A 161 3.78 -14.72 22.84
CA GLY A 161 2.67 -15.63 22.58
C GLY A 161 2.46 -16.68 23.68
N MET A 162 1.22 -17.13 23.80
CA MET A 162 0.84 -18.30 24.62
C MET A 162 0.13 -19.35 23.79
N SER A 163 0.16 -20.62 24.23
CA SER A 163 -0.50 -21.70 23.50
C SER A 163 -2.02 -21.64 23.62
N ILE A 164 -2.71 -21.73 22.49
CA ILE A 164 -4.16 -21.92 22.41
C ILE A 164 -4.57 -23.40 22.20
N ALA A 165 -3.62 -24.32 22.39
CA ALA A 165 -3.90 -25.75 22.25
C ALA A 165 -5.04 -26.27 23.15
N PRO A 166 -5.20 -25.82 24.41
CA PRO A 166 -6.35 -26.23 25.22
C PRO A 166 -7.69 -25.91 24.57
N THR A 167 -7.84 -24.69 24.01
CA THR A 167 -9.06 -24.31 23.31
C THR A 167 -9.26 -25.11 22.02
N LEU A 168 -8.20 -25.31 21.22
CA LEU A 168 -8.29 -26.09 19.98
C LEU A 168 -8.69 -27.55 20.21
N LEU A 169 -8.11 -28.18 21.23
CA LEU A 169 -8.35 -29.57 21.55
C LEU A 169 -9.57 -29.80 22.49
N ALA A 170 -10.25 -28.72 22.84
CA ALA A 170 -11.33 -28.73 23.86
C ALA A 170 -10.89 -29.46 25.14
N SER A 171 -9.69 -29.22 25.63
CA SER A 171 -9.06 -29.94 26.75
C SER A 171 -8.29 -29.02 27.68
N GLY A 172 -8.52 -29.15 29.00
CA GLY A 172 -7.84 -28.34 30.01
C GLY A 172 -8.29 -26.89 30.09
N ASP A 173 -7.60 -26.13 30.95
CA ASP A 173 -7.86 -24.71 31.14
C ASP A 173 -7.06 -23.88 30.14
N GLN A 174 -7.73 -22.95 29.49
CA GLN A 174 -7.10 -22.01 28.54
C GLN A 174 -6.68 -20.73 29.28
N PRO A 175 -5.39 -20.44 29.39
CA PRO A 175 -4.95 -19.14 29.86
C PRO A 175 -5.37 -18.03 28.92
N GLU A 176 -5.52 -16.81 29.45
CA GLU A 176 -5.79 -15.62 28.68
C GLU A 176 -4.63 -14.63 28.80
N HIS A 177 -4.47 -13.77 27.81
CA HIS A 177 -3.50 -12.69 27.87
C HIS A 177 -3.93 -11.63 28.88
N ASP A 178 -3.02 -11.21 29.76
CA ASP A 178 -3.22 -10.05 30.63
C ASP A 178 -3.44 -8.77 29.80
N PHE A 179 -2.74 -8.67 28.68
CA PHE A 179 -2.88 -7.60 27.69
C PHE A 179 -2.36 -8.05 26.33
N LEU A 180 -2.78 -7.34 25.28
CA LEU A 180 -2.20 -7.38 23.95
C LEU A 180 -1.68 -5.99 23.56
N TYR A 181 -0.57 -5.93 22.83
CA TYR A 181 0.09 -4.71 22.44
C TYR A 181 0.40 -4.70 20.92
N TRP A 182 0.13 -3.60 20.26
CA TRP A 182 0.45 -3.38 18.86
C TRP A 182 1.00 -1.99 18.62
N GLU A 183 1.92 -1.89 17.68
CA GLU A 183 2.42 -0.63 17.15
C GLU A 183 2.39 -0.65 15.61
N PHE A 184 1.77 0.35 15.02
CA PHE A 184 1.76 0.52 13.56
C PHE A 184 1.69 2.00 13.16
N GLY A 185 2.70 2.47 12.43
CA GLY A 185 2.72 3.83 11.87
C GLY A 185 2.63 4.93 12.94
N SER A 186 1.51 5.65 12.98
CA SER A 186 1.24 6.70 13.96
C SER A 186 0.34 6.26 15.11
N GLN A 187 0.08 4.96 15.22
CA GLN A 187 -0.82 4.39 16.23
C GLN A 187 -0.10 3.34 17.07
N LEU A 188 -0.51 3.26 18.33
CA LEU A 188 -0.16 2.23 19.30
C LEU A 188 -1.45 1.81 19.99
N ALA A 189 -1.68 0.52 20.17
CA ALA A 189 -2.86 0.01 20.85
C ALA A 189 -2.49 -0.95 21.99
N VAL A 190 -3.24 -0.88 23.07
CA VAL A 190 -3.20 -1.83 24.18
C VAL A 190 -4.63 -2.35 24.42
N ARG A 191 -4.79 -3.67 24.48
CA ARG A 191 -6.05 -4.31 24.84
C ARG A 191 -5.88 -5.06 26.16
N MET A 192 -6.82 -4.89 27.08
CA MET A 192 -6.91 -5.58 28.38
C MET A 192 -8.34 -6.13 28.53
N GLY A 193 -8.51 -7.42 28.32
CA GLY A 193 -9.84 -8.02 28.22
C GLY A 193 -10.67 -7.37 27.11
N ASP A 194 -11.81 -6.80 27.47
CA ASP A 194 -12.68 -6.08 26.51
C ASP A 194 -12.32 -4.61 26.31
N TRP A 195 -11.41 -4.07 27.09
CA TRP A 195 -11.03 -2.68 26.98
C TRP A 195 -9.84 -2.48 26.03
N LYS A 196 -9.96 -1.54 25.11
CA LYS A 196 -8.91 -1.20 24.16
C LYS A 196 -8.61 0.29 24.18
N GLY A 197 -7.37 0.62 24.52
CA GLY A 197 -6.81 1.97 24.39
C GLY A 197 -6.03 2.12 23.09
N LEU A 198 -6.25 3.22 22.39
CA LEU A 198 -5.53 3.58 21.18
C LEU A 198 -4.84 4.93 21.38
N LEU A 199 -3.52 4.93 21.33
CA LEU A 199 -2.71 6.15 21.33
C LEU A 199 -2.39 6.54 19.89
N SER A 200 -2.83 7.73 19.49
CA SER A 200 -2.51 8.31 18.20
C SER A 200 -1.55 9.48 18.37
N ARG A 201 -0.40 9.44 17.69
CA ARG A 201 0.56 10.56 17.70
C ARG A 201 0.27 11.55 16.57
N LYS A 202 0.45 12.84 16.86
CA LYS A 202 0.38 13.93 15.89
C LYS A 202 1.79 14.49 15.69
N GLY A 203 2.23 14.54 14.43
CA GLY A 203 3.55 15.11 14.10
C GLY A 203 4.65 14.06 13.88
N GLY A 204 5.90 14.51 13.81
CA GLY A 204 7.07 13.71 13.41
C GLY A 204 7.94 13.16 14.54
N GLY A 205 7.53 13.24 15.81
CA GLY A 205 8.27 12.71 16.96
C GLY A 205 8.32 11.19 17.02
N GLY A 206 9.30 10.62 17.70
CA GLY A 206 9.38 9.19 17.99
C GLY A 206 8.36 8.76 19.07
N TRP A 207 8.12 7.45 19.19
CA TRP A 207 7.26 6.92 20.26
C TRP A 207 7.84 7.11 21.64
N ASP A 208 9.17 7.05 21.81
CA ASP A 208 9.91 7.38 23.02
C ASP A 208 9.57 8.78 23.54
N GLU A 209 9.51 9.78 22.67
CA GLU A 209 9.09 11.15 23.02
C GLU A 209 7.61 11.21 23.43
N VAL A 210 6.74 10.54 22.67
CA VAL A 210 5.29 10.51 22.92
C VAL A 210 4.96 9.80 24.24
N LEU A 211 5.59 8.66 24.50
CA LEU A 211 5.41 7.88 25.72
C LEU A 211 6.01 8.55 26.97
N ALA A 212 7.01 9.41 26.78
CA ALA A 212 7.57 10.25 27.85
C ALA A 212 6.71 11.50 28.18
N GLY A 213 5.49 11.60 27.63
CA GLY A 213 4.58 12.72 27.88
C GLY A 213 4.50 13.74 26.74
N GLY A 214 4.95 13.36 25.54
CA GLY A 214 4.82 14.18 24.33
C GLY A 214 3.40 14.23 23.74
N THR A 215 3.30 14.72 22.50
CA THR A 215 2.01 14.96 21.84
C THR A 215 1.38 13.68 21.30
N GLY A 216 0.58 13.03 22.13
CA GLY A 216 -0.27 11.90 21.77
C GLY A 216 -1.68 12.08 22.31
N THR A 217 -2.65 11.46 21.68
CA THR A 217 -4.05 11.44 22.15
C THR A 217 -4.49 10.01 22.33
N TRP A 218 -4.89 9.67 23.55
CA TRP A 218 -5.53 8.39 23.87
C TRP A 218 -7.03 8.46 23.60
N THR A 219 -7.55 7.40 23.01
CA THR A 219 -8.98 7.06 23.00
C THR A 219 -9.17 5.69 23.65
N LEU A 220 -10.32 5.42 24.22
CA LEU A 220 -10.63 4.21 24.95
C LEU A 220 -11.98 3.65 24.52
N TYR A 221 -12.04 2.35 24.25
CA TYR A 221 -13.25 1.66 23.80
C TYR A 221 -13.54 0.44 24.67
N ASP A 222 -14.81 0.20 24.95
CA ASP A 222 -15.31 -1.04 25.56
C ASP A 222 -15.84 -1.96 24.46
N LEU A 223 -15.02 -2.91 24.02
CA LEU A 223 -15.34 -3.77 22.88
C LEU A 223 -16.47 -4.79 23.17
N ALA A 224 -16.84 -5.00 24.45
CA ALA A 224 -17.98 -5.85 24.80
C ALA A 224 -19.30 -5.22 24.33
N GLY A 225 -19.42 -3.90 24.43
CA GLY A 225 -20.61 -3.15 24.03
C GLY A 225 -20.46 -2.33 22.77
N ASP A 226 -19.23 -2.05 22.34
CA ASP A 226 -18.88 -1.14 21.23
C ASP A 226 -17.71 -1.70 20.42
N VAL A 227 -17.91 -2.83 19.78
CA VAL A 227 -16.90 -3.43 18.91
C VAL A 227 -16.59 -2.58 17.67
N SER A 228 -17.48 -1.66 17.33
CA SER A 228 -17.31 -0.65 16.25
C SER A 228 -16.46 0.54 16.66
N GLU A 229 -16.04 0.66 17.92
CA GLU A 229 -15.16 1.73 18.43
C GLU A 229 -15.70 3.14 18.13
N GLU A 230 -17.01 3.34 18.32
CA GLU A 230 -17.69 4.62 18.02
C GLU A 230 -17.65 5.59 19.20
N ARG A 231 -17.67 5.08 20.44
CA ARG A 231 -17.72 5.85 21.66
C ARG A 231 -16.38 5.90 22.38
N ASP A 232 -15.73 7.05 22.38
CA ASP A 232 -14.51 7.29 23.16
C ASP A 232 -14.84 7.49 24.65
N LEU A 233 -14.35 6.60 25.50
CA LEU A 233 -14.54 6.59 26.94
C LEU A 233 -13.29 7.06 27.73
N ALA A 234 -12.27 7.61 27.08
CA ALA A 234 -11.00 7.96 27.73
C ALA A 234 -11.18 8.99 28.87
N ALA A 235 -12.09 9.93 28.71
CA ALA A 235 -12.37 10.94 29.74
C ALA A 235 -13.13 10.38 30.94
N GLU A 236 -13.91 9.28 30.74
CA GLU A 236 -14.72 8.65 31.79
C GLU A 236 -13.87 7.65 32.62
N HIS A 237 -12.78 7.10 32.03
CA HIS A 237 -11.93 6.08 32.64
C HIS A 237 -10.43 6.41 32.59
N PRO A 238 -9.98 7.53 33.19
CA PRO A 238 -8.59 7.96 33.15
C PRO A 238 -7.64 6.94 33.80
N GLU A 239 -8.09 6.14 34.78
CA GLU A 239 -7.32 5.10 35.41
C GLU A 239 -6.97 3.95 34.45
N ARG A 240 -7.86 3.59 33.51
CA ARG A 240 -7.59 2.60 32.47
C ARG A 240 -6.57 3.11 31.47
N ILE A 241 -6.69 4.37 31.07
CA ILE A 241 -5.71 5.00 30.22
C ILE A 241 -4.33 5.02 30.88
N ALA A 242 -4.25 5.32 32.19
CA ALA A 242 -2.99 5.32 32.91
C ALA A 242 -2.36 3.90 32.96
N ALA A 243 -3.16 2.85 33.19
CA ALA A 243 -2.70 1.47 33.15
C ALA A 243 -2.19 1.06 31.76
N MET A 244 -2.92 1.39 30.69
CA MET A 244 -2.54 1.08 29.31
C MET A 244 -1.31 1.89 28.86
N ALA A 245 -1.17 3.14 29.30
CA ALA A 245 0.01 3.95 29.04
C ALA A 245 1.25 3.37 29.73
N ALA A 246 1.12 2.83 30.94
CA ALA A 246 2.21 2.15 31.63
C ALA A 246 2.65 0.87 30.91
N ILE A 247 1.69 0.08 30.39
CA ILE A 247 1.97 -1.08 29.54
C ILE A 247 2.68 -0.63 28.27
N ALA A 248 2.14 0.35 27.55
CA ALA A 248 2.72 0.87 26.32
C ALA A 248 4.17 1.34 26.51
N ALA A 249 4.46 2.04 27.60
CA ALA A 249 5.82 2.50 27.92
C ALA A 249 6.78 1.34 28.26
N ARG A 250 6.28 0.26 28.85
CA ARG A 250 7.07 -0.92 29.21
C ARG A 250 7.37 -1.80 28.00
N GLU A 251 6.37 -2.02 27.14
CA GLU A 251 6.48 -2.93 25.99
C GLU A 251 7.15 -2.27 24.78
N PHE A 252 7.16 -0.95 24.72
CA PHE A 252 7.79 -0.26 23.61
C PHE A 252 9.30 -0.53 23.57
N THR A 253 9.76 -1.08 22.46
CA THR A 253 11.17 -1.27 22.19
C THR A 253 11.62 -0.30 21.10
N PRO A 254 12.45 0.69 21.41
CA PRO A 254 12.91 1.63 20.39
C PRO A 254 13.69 0.92 19.29
N ALA A 255 13.45 1.36 18.05
CA ALA A 255 14.22 0.86 16.92
C ALA A 255 15.71 1.08 17.15
N ARG A 256 16.52 0.04 16.94
CA ARG A 256 17.98 0.17 17.07
C ARG A 256 18.50 1.22 16.10
N PRO A 257 19.31 2.16 16.56
CA PRO A 257 19.98 3.09 15.65
C PRO A 257 20.85 2.33 14.64
N GLY A 258 20.83 2.77 13.39
CA GLY A 258 21.69 2.21 12.36
C GLY A 258 20.98 1.30 11.36
N THR A 259 21.75 0.52 10.64
CA THR A 259 21.24 -0.36 9.58
C THR A 259 20.84 -1.71 10.15
N TYR A 260 19.65 -2.18 9.84
CA TYR A 260 19.25 -3.54 10.14
C TYR A 260 20.13 -4.55 9.40
N HIS A 261 20.77 -5.46 10.16
CA HIS A 261 21.61 -6.53 9.64
C HIS A 261 20.85 -7.86 9.59
N ASP A 262 20.25 -8.15 8.45
CA ASP A 262 19.69 -9.46 8.16
C ASP A 262 20.68 -10.28 7.31
N PRO A 263 21.09 -11.51 7.74
CA PRO A 263 21.93 -12.38 6.93
C PRO A 263 21.31 -12.72 5.56
N ALA A 264 19.98 -12.74 5.47
CA ALA A 264 19.23 -12.99 4.24
C ALA A 264 18.94 -11.72 3.42
N ARG A 265 19.61 -10.61 3.72
CA ARG A 265 19.40 -9.34 3.02
C ARG A 265 19.33 -9.49 1.52
N THR A 266 18.41 -8.73 0.92
CA THR A 266 18.24 -8.69 -0.52
C THR A 266 19.53 -8.21 -1.23
N ARG A 267 19.70 -8.59 -2.48
CA ARG A 267 20.81 -8.13 -3.31
C ARG A 267 20.88 -6.59 -3.33
N HIS A 268 19.74 -5.92 -3.38
CA HIS A 268 19.65 -4.46 -3.37
C HIS A 268 20.23 -3.84 -2.08
N GLU A 269 19.96 -4.43 -0.93
CA GLU A 269 20.51 -3.98 0.36
C GLU A 269 22.01 -4.23 0.46
N LYS A 270 22.49 -5.37 -0.04
CA LYS A 270 23.92 -5.68 -0.14
C LYS A 270 24.65 -4.71 -1.06
N ASP A 271 24.09 -4.42 -2.23
CA ASP A 271 24.65 -3.45 -3.18
C ASP A 271 24.66 -2.03 -2.61
N ARG A 272 23.61 -1.64 -1.87
CA ARG A 272 23.55 -0.37 -1.16
C ARG A 272 24.67 -0.26 -0.12
N ASP A 273 24.85 -1.28 0.69
CA ASP A 273 25.85 -1.27 1.75
C ASP A 273 27.29 -1.35 1.20
N ALA A 274 27.51 -2.10 0.12
CA ALA A 274 28.77 -2.08 -0.60
C ALA A 274 29.10 -0.68 -1.15
N LYS A 275 28.10 0.04 -1.62
CA LYS A 275 28.26 1.40 -2.16
C LYS A 275 28.47 2.45 -1.08
N TRP A 276 27.81 2.32 0.08
CA TRP A 276 27.72 3.37 1.10
C TRP A 276 28.38 2.99 2.44
N GLY A 277 28.87 1.74 2.58
CA GLY A 277 29.43 1.16 3.81
C GLY A 277 28.35 0.69 4.80
N THR A 278 28.74 -0.11 5.79
CA THR A 278 27.86 -0.75 6.80
C THR A 278 28.04 -0.18 8.19
N SER A 279 28.30 1.12 8.35
CA SER A 279 28.47 1.71 9.67
C SER A 279 27.16 1.78 10.44
N PRO A 280 27.05 1.24 11.65
CA PRO A 280 25.87 1.38 12.51
C PRO A 280 25.58 2.82 12.90
N ASP A 281 26.61 3.68 12.91
CA ASP A 281 26.50 5.11 13.25
C ASP A 281 26.17 5.99 12.02
N ARG A 282 25.83 5.37 10.88
CA ARG A 282 25.43 6.15 9.72
C ARG A 282 24.14 6.88 10.03
N PRO A 283 24.12 8.22 9.96
CA PRO A 283 22.85 8.94 9.97
C PRO A 283 21.98 8.41 8.83
N ALA A 284 20.69 8.23 9.11
CA ALA A 284 19.71 7.87 8.06
C ALA A 284 20.02 8.68 6.80
N PRO A 285 19.94 8.07 5.59
CA PRO A 285 20.29 8.78 4.38
C PRO A 285 19.52 10.08 4.37
N ARG A 286 20.23 11.17 4.64
CA ARG A 286 19.65 12.51 4.54
C ARG A 286 19.10 12.58 3.14
N ARG A 287 17.81 12.81 2.99
CA ARG A 287 17.27 13.30 1.72
C ARG A 287 18.26 14.34 1.24
N PRO A 288 18.79 14.23 0.02
CA PRO A 288 19.82 15.16 -0.43
C PRO A 288 19.31 16.56 -0.15
N LYS A 289 19.95 17.26 0.80
CA LYS A 289 19.71 18.68 1.09
C LYS A 289 20.38 19.52 -0.01
N GLY A 290 20.14 19.14 -1.26
CA GLY A 290 20.46 19.94 -2.42
C GLY A 290 19.17 20.59 -2.90
N LYS A 291 19.25 21.81 -3.37
CA LYS A 291 18.15 22.40 -4.14
C LYS A 291 17.81 21.42 -5.27
N PRO A 292 16.52 21.15 -5.53
CA PRO A 292 16.11 20.29 -6.62
C PRO A 292 16.77 20.76 -7.92
N ASN A 293 17.12 19.81 -8.79
CA ASN A 293 17.60 20.21 -10.11
C ASN A 293 16.48 20.98 -10.82
N ARG A 294 16.87 21.93 -11.65
CA ARG A 294 15.93 22.70 -12.47
C ARG A 294 15.97 22.21 -13.90
N LEU A 295 14.87 22.43 -14.61
CA LEU A 295 14.82 22.25 -16.04
C LEU A 295 15.86 23.17 -16.68
N LYS A 296 16.60 22.65 -17.65
CA LYS A 296 17.66 23.40 -18.38
C LYS A 296 17.45 23.22 -19.86
N GLY A 297 17.54 24.32 -20.58
CA GLY A 297 17.50 24.36 -22.03
C GLY A 297 17.78 25.78 -22.48
N LYS A 298 18.49 25.93 -23.60
CA LYS A 298 18.56 27.21 -24.31
C LYS A 298 17.20 27.45 -24.96
N ASP A 299 16.71 28.68 -24.93
CA ASP A 299 15.46 29.10 -25.57
C ASP A 299 14.20 28.33 -25.06
N LEU A 300 14.17 27.99 -23.74
CA LEU A 300 12.98 27.45 -23.09
C LEU A 300 11.84 28.47 -23.13
N LEU A 301 10.65 28.04 -23.52
CA LEU A 301 9.42 28.81 -23.36
C LEU A 301 9.14 29.00 -21.86
N PRO A 302 8.77 30.20 -21.38
CA PRO A 302 8.37 30.38 -19.99
C PRO A 302 7.22 29.48 -19.62
N ALA A 303 7.25 28.94 -18.41
CA ALA A 303 6.16 28.10 -17.88
C ALA A 303 4.80 28.80 -17.94
N ALA A 304 4.78 30.12 -17.68
CA ALA A 304 3.57 30.95 -17.72
C ALA A 304 2.93 31.08 -19.12
N ASP A 305 3.70 30.81 -20.18
CA ASP A 305 3.22 30.87 -21.56
C ASP A 305 2.62 29.52 -22.04
N MET A 306 2.63 28.52 -21.18
CA MET A 306 2.11 27.18 -21.47
C MET A 306 0.92 26.84 -20.58
N THR A 307 -0.04 26.10 -21.14
CA THR A 307 -1.16 25.53 -20.37
C THR A 307 -1.36 24.06 -20.71
N VAL A 308 -1.85 23.26 -19.74
CA VAL A 308 -2.24 21.88 -19.97
C VAL A 308 -3.63 21.85 -20.63
N VAL A 309 -3.74 21.23 -21.78
CA VAL A 309 -5.01 21.06 -22.53
C VAL A 309 -5.68 19.75 -22.17
N SER A 310 -4.93 18.66 -22.17
CA SER A 310 -5.44 17.33 -21.82
C SER A 310 -4.32 16.45 -21.26
N PHE A 311 -4.72 15.40 -20.54
CA PHE A 311 -3.82 14.42 -19.96
C PHE A 311 -4.55 13.08 -19.77
N SER A 312 -3.81 11.97 -19.75
CA SER A 312 -4.38 10.62 -19.50
C SER A 312 -5.04 10.55 -18.12
N SER A 313 -4.29 10.86 -17.08
CA SER A 313 -4.76 10.92 -15.70
C SER A 313 -3.84 11.75 -14.81
N GLN A 314 -4.32 12.05 -13.60
CA GLN A 314 -3.57 12.72 -12.55
C GLN A 314 -3.98 12.19 -11.18
N ASN A 315 -3.12 12.36 -10.17
CA ASN A 315 -3.44 11.94 -8.81
C ASN A 315 -3.89 13.13 -7.97
N GLU A 316 -5.17 13.40 -7.96
CA GLU A 316 -5.79 14.56 -7.29
C GLU A 316 -5.66 14.47 -5.77
N ALA A 317 -5.90 13.29 -5.19
CA ALA A 317 -5.87 13.08 -3.75
C ALA A 317 -4.53 13.46 -3.10
N ASN A 318 -3.44 13.41 -3.87
CA ASN A 318 -2.09 13.75 -3.40
C ASN A 318 -1.56 15.05 -4.02
N GLY A 319 -2.39 15.84 -4.70
CA GLY A 319 -2.01 17.11 -5.32
C GLY A 319 -0.99 16.98 -6.47
N LYS A 320 -0.86 15.77 -7.08
CA LYS A 320 0.08 15.51 -8.17
C LYS A 320 -0.58 15.73 -9.52
N LEU A 321 -0.99 16.97 -9.74
CA LEU A 321 -1.80 17.39 -10.87
C LEU A 321 -0.97 17.52 -12.16
N ALA A 322 -1.60 17.40 -13.33
CA ALA A 322 -0.93 17.56 -14.62
C ALA A 322 -0.27 18.95 -14.80
N ALA A 323 -0.91 20.00 -14.29
CA ALA A 323 -0.34 21.34 -14.30
C ALA A 323 0.97 21.48 -13.51
N ARG A 324 1.27 20.55 -12.59
CA ARG A 324 2.53 20.52 -11.85
C ARG A 324 3.73 20.14 -12.71
N ALA A 325 3.51 19.62 -13.92
CA ALA A 325 4.58 19.36 -14.87
C ALA A 325 5.11 20.62 -15.58
N ILE A 326 4.44 21.76 -15.43
CA ILE A 326 4.79 23.02 -16.10
C ILE A 326 4.67 24.23 -15.17
N ASP A 327 4.70 24.06 -13.85
CA ASP A 327 4.50 25.16 -12.88
C ASP A 327 5.79 25.93 -12.52
N GLY A 328 6.94 25.48 -13.01
CA GLY A 328 8.25 26.08 -12.74
C GLY A 328 8.82 25.73 -11.36
N ASP A 329 8.12 24.88 -10.57
CA ASP A 329 8.58 24.40 -9.27
C ASP A 329 9.01 22.93 -9.33
N PRO A 330 10.29 22.62 -9.45
CA PRO A 330 10.77 21.25 -9.54
C PRO A 330 10.57 20.43 -8.25
N SER A 331 10.03 21.01 -7.18
CA SER A 331 9.66 20.30 -5.96
C SER A 331 8.26 19.68 -6.04
N THR A 332 7.42 20.14 -6.94
CA THR A 332 6.12 19.56 -7.27
C THR A 332 6.25 18.52 -8.38
N ILE A 333 5.23 17.70 -8.60
CA ILE A 333 5.23 16.71 -9.68
C ILE A 333 3.83 16.47 -10.24
N TRP A 334 3.74 16.24 -11.54
CA TRP A 334 2.67 15.45 -12.11
C TRP A 334 2.94 13.97 -11.90
N HIS A 335 1.90 13.21 -11.62
CA HIS A 335 1.95 11.76 -11.59
C HIS A 335 0.60 11.21 -12.03
N THR A 336 0.59 10.27 -12.95
CA THR A 336 -0.62 9.55 -13.33
C THR A 336 -1.23 8.83 -12.14
N ARG A 337 -2.51 8.50 -12.23
CA ARG A 337 -3.25 7.87 -11.14
C ARG A 337 -2.60 6.56 -10.70
N PHE A 338 -2.52 6.32 -9.39
CA PHE A 338 -1.96 5.10 -8.81
C PHE A 338 -2.76 4.57 -7.60
N SER A 339 -3.88 5.20 -7.27
CA SER A 339 -4.66 4.85 -6.07
C SER A 339 -5.95 4.08 -6.36
N ASP A 340 -6.60 4.25 -7.52
CA ASP A 340 -7.95 3.71 -7.73
C ASP A 340 -8.08 2.89 -9.01
N VAL A 341 -7.38 3.26 -10.05
CA VAL A 341 -7.35 2.58 -11.34
C VAL A 341 -5.93 2.56 -11.83
N LEU A 342 -5.44 1.38 -12.19
CA LEU A 342 -4.14 1.22 -12.81
C LEU A 342 -4.27 1.43 -14.31
N GLU A 343 -4.03 2.66 -14.77
CA GLU A 343 -3.90 2.93 -16.19
C GLU A 343 -2.53 2.48 -16.68
N ARG A 344 -2.50 1.76 -17.79
CA ARG A 344 -1.25 1.31 -18.41
C ARG A 344 -0.80 2.30 -19.49
N HIS A 345 0.46 2.24 -19.86
CA HIS A 345 0.97 2.98 -21.01
C HIS A 345 0.16 2.67 -22.29
N PRO A 346 0.02 3.64 -23.22
CA PRO A 346 0.68 4.95 -23.20
C PRO A 346 -0.02 5.99 -22.32
N HIS A 347 0.78 6.88 -21.69
CA HIS A 347 0.26 8.05 -21.02
C HIS A 347 0.55 9.30 -21.82
N GLU A 348 -0.36 10.26 -21.81
CA GLU A 348 -0.27 11.46 -22.63
C GLU A 348 -0.45 12.74 -21.80
N LEU A 349 0.24 13.79 -22.20
CA LEU A 349 0.08 15.15 -21.75
C LEU A 349 0.12 16.08 -22.96
N VAL A 350 -0.91 16.91 -23.13
CA VAL A 350 -0.99 17.89 -24.20
C VAL A 350 -0.86 19.30 -23.64
N LEU A 351 0.06 20.06 -24.21
CA LEU A 351 0.35 21.45 -23.84
C LEU A 351 -0.06 22.40 -24.97
N ASP A 352 -0.66 23.54 -24.62
CA ASP A 352 -0.84 24.71 -25.50
C ASP A 352 0.29 25.71 -25.22
N LEU A 353 0.99 26.14 -26.24
CA LEU A 353 2.09 27.13 -26.18
C LEU A 353 1.60 28.59 -26.30
N GLY A 354 0.28 28.81 -26.24
CA GLY A 354 -0.37 30.11 -26.34
C GLY A 354 -0.42 30.68 -27.78
N ALA A 355 0.55 30.36 -28.62
CA ALA A 355 0.63 30.75 -30.02
C ALA A 355 1.39 29.69 -30.83
N VAL A 356 1.33 29.80 -32.17
CA VAL A 356 2.20 28.99 -33.04
C VAL A 356 3.65 29.44 -32.84
N ARG A 357 4.53 28.49 -32.47
CA ARG A 357 5.96 28.69 -32.21
C ARG A 357 6.80 27.79 -33.11
N ALA A 358 8.02 28.18 -33.38
CA ALA A 358 9.00 27.31 -34.05
C ALA A 358 9.67 26.40 -33.01
N VAL A 359 9.04 25.27 -32.74
CA VAL A 359 9.46 24.30 -31.69
C VAL A 359 10.77 23.62 -32.14
N THR A 360 11.76 23.60 -31.25
CA THR A 360 13.07 22.96 -31.46
C THR A 360 13.29 21.72 -30.62
N GLY A 361 12.43 21.46 -29.64
CA GLY A 361 12.53 20.26 -28.82
C GLY A 361 11.78 20.31 -27.51
N LEU A 362 11.95 19.24 -26.75
CA LEU A 362 11.37 19.01 -25.42
C LEU A 362 12.48 18.92 -24.38
N ARG A 363 12.19 19.39 -23.18
CA ARG A 363 13.02 19.17 -21.99
C ARG A 363 12.20 18.47 -20.93
N TYR A 364 12.80 17.46 -20.32
CA TYR A 364 12.18 16.66 -19.29
C TYR A 364 13.04 16.64 -18.02
N LEU A 365 12.41 16.87 -16.89
CA LEU A 365 12.99 16.72 -15.57
C LEU A 365 12.19 15.67 -14.79
N ALA A 366 12.84 14.56 -14.49
CA ALA A 366 12.24 13.52 -13.66
C ALA A 366 11.95 14.04 -12.24
N ARG A 367 11.04 13.41 -11.55
CA ARG A 367 10.67 13.73 -10.16
C ARG A 367 11.90 13.90 -9.26
N GLN A 368 11.86 14.87 -8.34
CA GLN A 368 12.97 15.24 -7.47
C GLN A 368 12.77 14.79 -6.00
N ASP A 369 11.62 14.22 -5.68
CA ASP A 369 11.18 13.83 -4.33
C ASP A 369 11.80 12.53 -3.76
N GLY A 370 12.77 11.96 -4.46
CA GLY A 370 13.43 10.71 -4.06
C GLY A 370 12.91 9.47 -4.79
N GLY A 371 11.67 9.47 -5.26
CA GLY A 371 11.06 8.40 -6.02
C GLY A 371 11.53 8.32 -7.48
N TRP A 372 11.17 7.22 -8.16
CA TRP A 372 11.42 7.00 -9.59
C TRP A 372 10.20 6.46 -10.32
N ASN A 373 9.11 6.15 -9.62
CA ASN A 373 7.90 5.62 -10.24
C ASN A 373 7.35 6.64 -11.23
N GLY A 374 7.10 6.18 -12.45
CA GLY A 374 6.62 7.01 -13.55
C GLY A 374 7.70 7.84 -14.25
N ALA A 375 8.98 7.74 -13.87
CA ALA A 375 10.04 8.45 -14.59
C ALA A 375 10.11 7.94 -16.03
N PHE A 376 9.90 8.84 -17.00
CA PHE A 376 9.81 8.52 -18.42
C PHE A 376 10.99 7.70 -18.94
N ALA A 377 10.70 6.73 -19.81
CA ALA A 377 11.67 6.02 -20.62
C ALA A 377 11.35 6.26 -22.10
N GLU A 378 10.74 5.32 -22.80
CA GLU A 378 10.35 5.50 -24.20
C GLU A 378 9.29 6.59 -24.31
N THR A 379 9.56 7.61 -25.10
CA THR A 379 8.73 8.81 -25.18
C THR A 379 8.67 9.31 -26.61
N GLU A 380 7.49 9.66 -27.06
CA GLU A 380 7.18 10.23 -28.36
C GLU A 380 6.75 11.69 -28.20
N LEU A 381 7.18 12.53 -29.12
CA LEU A 381 6.81 13.93 -29.22
C LEU A 381 5.99 14.16 -30.49
N TYR A 382 4.79 14.71 -30.32
CA TYR A 382 3.93 15.10 -31.44
C TYR A 382 3.68 16.60 -31.40
N LEU A 383 3.61 17.21 -32.59
CA LEU A 383 3.43 18.62 -32.76
C LEU A 383 2.28 18.92 -33.71
N SER A 384 1.45 19.91 -33.35
CA SER A 384 0.28 20.29 -34.14
C SER A 384 -0.05 21.77 -33.97
N THR A 385 -0.78 22.32 -34.94
CA THR A 385 -1.44 23.63 -34.83
C THR A 385 -2.91 23.49 -34.41
N ASP A 386 -3.43 22.26 -34.31
CA ASP A 386 -4.79 21.92 -33.92
C ASP A 386 -4.77 20.98 -32.69
N PRO A 387 -5.47 21.28 -31.59
CA PRO A 387 -5.44 20.49 -30.36
C PRO A 387 -6.03 19.09 -30.51
N GLU A 388 -6.92 18.88 -31.48
CA GLU A 388 -7.63 17.59 -31.68
C GLU A 388 -6.98 16.73 -32.78
N ARG A 389 -6.08 17.31 -33.58
CA ARG A 389 -5.48 16.64 -34.75
C ARG A 389 -3.96 16.64 -34.64
N PHE A 390 -3.41 15.52 -34.27
CA PHE A 390 -1.98 15.28 -34.31
C PHE A 390 -1.61 14.34 -35.45
N PRO A 391 -0.41 14.48 -36.05
CA PRO A 391 0.10 13.52 -37.02
C PRO A 391 0.11 12.10 -36.45
N GLU A 392 -0.01 11.10 -37.32
CA GLU A 392 0.13 9.68 -36.91
C GLU A 392 1.57 9.33 -36.52
N THR A 393 2.54 9.98 -37.14
CA THR A 393 3.96 9.78 -36.88
C THR A 393 4.48 10.84 -35.91
N PRO A 394 5.22 10.47 -34.86
CA PRO A 394 5.82 11.44 -33.95
C PRO A 394 6.88 12.31 -34.66
N ALA A 395 6.98 13.56 -34.26
CA ALA A 395 8.03 14.48 -34.74
C ALA A 395 9.43 14.05 -34.27
N ALA A 396 9.53 13.42 -33.12
CA ALA A 396 10.73 12.80 -32.58
C ALA A 396 10.39 11.77 -31.50
N THR A 397 11.34 10.85 -31.27
CA THR A 397 11.27 9.84 -30.20
C THR A 397 12.57 9.80 -29.41
N THR A 398 12.51 9.39 -28.16
CA THR A 398 13.70 9.18 -27.33
C THR A 398 13.46 8.15 -26.25
N THR A 399 14.53 7.64 -25.65
CA THR A 399 14.48 6.89 -24.39
C THR A 399 15.22 7.68 -23.32
N PHE A 400 14.48 8.34 -22.44
CA PHE A 400 15.05 9.06 -21.30
C PHE A 400 15.71 8.10 -20.32
N LYS A 401 16.83 8.52 -19.75
CA LYS A 401 17.58 7.72 -18.77
C LYS A 401 17.07 7.99 -17.35
N ARG A 402 17.34 7.09 -16.44
CA ARG A 402 17.06 7.27 -15.01
C ARG A 402 18.01 8.28 -14.38
N LEU A 403 17.81 9.57 -14.70
CA LEU A 403 18.62 10.70 -14.26
C LEU A 403 17.73 11.79 -13.65
N ARG A 404 18.20 12.41 -12.55
CA ARG A 404 17.54 13.56 -11.93
C ARG A 404 17.90 14.91 -12.56
N LYS A 405 18.82 14.94 -13.52
CA LYS A 405 19.16 16.14 -14.30
C LYS A 405 18.18 16.31 -15.44
N SER A 406 18.04 17.55 -15.91
CA SER A 406 17.29 17.87 -17.13
C SER A 406 17.83 17.07 -18.32
N GLN A 407 16.94 16.47 -19.08
CA GLN A 407 17.23 15.69 -20.28
C GLN A 407 16.52 16.33 -21.48
N ALA A 408 17.05 16.10 -22.68
CA ALA A 408 16.61 16.73 -23.91
C ALA A 408 16.10 15.71 -24.93
N LEU A 409 15.08 16.12 -25.68
CA LEU A 409 14.69 15.54 -26.95
C LEU A 409 14.69 16.68 -27.97
N ASP A 410 15.71 16.73 -28.80
CA ASP A 410 15.87 17.81 -29.80
C ASP A 410 15.32 17.36 -31.15
N LEU A 411 14.69 18.32 -31.85
CA LEU A 411 14.24 18.12 -33.22
C LEU A 411 15.37 18.41 -34.21
N PRO A 412 15.42 17.72 -35.36
CA PRO A 412 16.45 17.96 -36.37
C PRO A 412 16.34 19.35 -37.03
N ALA A 413 15.12 19.93 -37.01
CA ALA A 413 14.83 21.28 -37.49
C ALA A 413 13.63 21.84 -36.72
N PRO A 414 13.49 23.18 -36.60
CA PRO A 414 12.34 23.83 -35.99
C PRO A 414 11.03 23.44 -36.72
N VAL A 415 9.99 23.10 -35.97
CA VAL A 415 8.66 22.74 -36.48
C VAL A 415 7.63 23.73 -35.96
N PRO A 416 6.85 24.39 -36.83
CA PRO A 416 5.77 25.28 -36.42
C PRO A 416 4.67 24.47 -35.70
N ALA A 417 4.42 24.79 -34.42
CA ALA A 417 3.35 24.16 -33.65
C ALA A 417 2.82 25.07 -32.53
N ARG A 418 1.57 24.94 -32.20
CA ARG A 418 0.93 25.52 -31.01
C ARG A 418 0.72 24.49 -29.94
N TYR A 419 0.43 23.24 -30.30
CA TYR A 419 0.15 22.16 -29.38
C TYR A 419 1.25 21.12 -29.43
N VAL A 420 1.64 20.68 -28.24
CA VAL A 420 2.68 19.67 -28.00
C VAL A 420 2.07 18.51 -27.24
N ARG A 421 2.05 17.33 -27.83
CA ARG A 421 1.67 16.11 -27.16
C ARG A 421 2.91 15.29 -26.80
N VAL A 422 3.09 15.04 -25.53
CA VAL A 422 4.10 14.12 -24.98
C VAL A 422 3.40 12.79 -24.68
N ARG A 423 3.83 11.74 -25.35
CA ARG A 423 3.28 10.39 -25.18
C ARG A 423 4.36 9.47 -24.63
N VAL A 424 4.11 8.96 -23.41
CA VAL A 424 5.03 8.10 -22.65
C VAL A 424 4.62 6.64 -22.84
N LEU A 425 5.50 5.85 -23.44
CA LEU A 425 5.24 4.45 -23.78
C LEU A 425 5.73 3.48 -22.71
N SER A 426 6.71 3.90 -21.90
CA SER A 426 7.25 3.12 -20.81
C SER A 426 7.94 4.00 -19.76
N GLU A 427 8.16 3.45 -18.57
CA GLU A 427 8.91 4.11 -17.49
C GLU A 427 10.20 3.35 -17.13
N ASN A 428 11.13 4.03 -16.50
CA ASN A 428 12.47 3.53 -16.19
C ASN A 428 12.55 2.38 -15.17
N LYS A 429 11.45 2.05 -14.48
CA LYS A 429 11.35 0.93 -13.52
C LYS A 429 10.48 -0.22 -14.03
N GLY A 430 9.87 -0.05 -15.22
CA GLY A 430 8.96 -1.03 -15.79
C GLY A 430 7.56 -1.02 -15.15
N GLY A 431 7.21 0.03 -14.40
CA GLY A 431 5.88 0.22 -13.86
C GLY A 431 4.91 0.85 -14.88
N PRO A 432 3.63 0.95 -14.54
CA PRO A 432 2.59 1.40 -15.46
C PRO A 432 2.33 2.91 -15.43
N TRP A 433 3.17 3.71 -14.79
CA TRP A 433 2.91 5.13 -14.51
C TRP A 433 3.73 6.09 -15.36
N ALA A 434 3.29 7.36 -15.41
CA ALA A 434 4.09 8.50 -15.87
C ALA A 434 4.17 9.58 -14.79
N SER A 435 5.35 10.22 -14.66
CA SER A 435 5.56 11.35 -13.74
C SER A 435 6.64 12.31 -14.26
N ALA A 436 6.45 13.61 -14.01
CA ALA A 436 7.41 14.65 -14.32
C ALA A 436 7.45 15.68 -13.18
N ALA A 437 8.65 16.14 -12.82
CA ALA A 437 8.78 17.36 -12.03
C ALA A 437 8.57 18.57 -12.94
N GLU A 438 9.19 18.55 -14.13
CA GLU A 438 9.04 19.63 -15.11
C GLU A 438 9.12 19.11 -16.54
N ILE A 439 8.30 19.68 -17.38
CA ILE A 439 8.34 19.56 -18.84
C ILE A 439 8.45 20.97 -19.42
N GLY A 440 9.34 21.17 -20.36
CA GLY A 440 9.50 22.43 -21.05
C GLY A 440 9.67 22.25 -22.55
N VAL A 441 9.26 23.23 -23.29
CA VAL A 441 9.39 23.28 -24.75
C VAL A 441 10.43 24.30 -25.12
N THR A 442 11.33 23.97 -26.03
CA THR A 442 12.31 24.92 -26.58
C THR A 442 11.84 25.43 -27.95
N VAL A 443 12.05 26.71 -28.21
CA VAL A 443 11.62 27.42 -29.45
C VAL A 443 12.74 28.27 -30.00
N SER A 444 12.75 28.53 -31.32
CA SER A 444 13.77 29.35 -31.97
C SER A 444 13.32 30.80 -32.28
N ASP A 445 12.05 31.11 -32.04
CA ASP A 445 11.42 32.39 -32.38
C ASP A 445 11.26 33.31 -31.15
N ARG A 446 12.28 33.35 -30.32
CA ARG A 446 12.40 34.26 -29.18
C ARG A 446 13.13 35.54 -29.54
#